data_262f67e516bac382e4b5a0b2ae6e407a
#
_entry.id   262f67e516bac382e4b5a0b2ae6e407a
#
_cell.length_a   1.000
_cell.length_b   1.000
_cell.length_c   1.000
_cell.angle_alpha   90.00
_cell.angle_beta   90.00
_cell.angle_gamma   90.00
#
_symmetry.space_group_name_H-M   'P 1'
#
loop_
_entity.id
_entity.type
_entity.pdbx_description
1 polymer ?
#
loop_
_entity_poly.entity_id
_entity_poly.type
_entity_poly.pdbx_seq_one_letter_code
_entity_poly.pdbx_strand_id
1 'polypeptide(L)'
;MRAFASYIRSLNPQLPRAVWLLQAGGLANMFGNGVIVPFLIIYLHNVRGISLGLAGLIAATNGLAALVSGPIAGSLADRIGARTTLVAALVIMTGAFALFPLITEPWHAFLLNALAGTGSGAFWPSQGTLLSALTPPDRRPAAFAQQRVTMNLGIGLGGLVGGLIASTSDPSSFTILFALDAATFLVFAAILTRVPSPKIEPHPPETARGYAAVFRDRPFRSFILLNTVFIAASIALFSELFPVFAKNEASVSEREIGLIFFLNTALIVLVQLPVAKWQQGKRRMMALAAMAVLFAITWLLVLVGGLTLEAGAATGIFAFAFGIFSLGECLHGTVQGPLVSDLAPRPLLGRYMAMSSSSWQVGFVVGPAVGGFVLQAQPYALWPVAGAVCLAGGAWALALERRLPDAVRRTPIATETPVLLEEQPTLAEAPARS
;
A
#
# COMPACT_ATOMS: atom_id res chain seq x y z
N MET A 1 -21.19 10.95 26.24
CA MET A 1 -21.72 9.97 25.28
C MET A 1 -22.38 10.60 24.05
N ARG A 2 -23.29 11.57 24.17
CA ARG A 2 -23.94 12.20 22.98
C ARG A 2 -22.97 12.93 22.06
N ALA A 3 -21.98 13.67 22.58
CA ALA A 3 -20.96 14.35 21.77
C ALA A 3 -20.05 13.37 21.02
N PHE A 4 -19.67 12.25 21.63
CA PHE A 4 -18.89 11.17 20.99
C PHE A 4 -19.70 10.47 19.90
N ALA A 5 -20.98 10.20 20.14
CA ALA A 5 -21.87 9.61 19.14
C ALA A 5 -22.14 10.58 17.97
N SER A 6 -22.22 11.88 18.21
CA SER A 6 -22.34 12.89 17.13
C SER A 6 -21.04 13.02 16.34
N TYR A 7 -19.88 12.94 17.01
CA TYR A 7 -18.57 12.91 16.36
C TYR A 7 -18.41 11.67 15.47
N ILE A 8 -18.78 10.47 15.96
CA ILE A 8 -18.75 9.24 15.13
C ILE A 8 -19.71 9.33 13.95
N ARG A 9 -20.90 9.93 14.14
CA ARG A 9 -21.83 10.16 13.02
C ARG A 9 -21.27 11.14 11.98
N SER A 10 -20.55 12.18 12.41
CA SER A 10 -19.90 13.13 11.50
C SER A 10 -18.72 12.51 10.74
N LEU A 11 -18.14 11.41 11.26
CA LEU A 11 -17.13 10.61 10.57
C LEU A 11 -17.72 9.65 9.52
N ASN A 12 -19.04 9.45 9.52
CA ASN A 12 -19.69 8.63 8.50
C ASN A 12 -19.80 9.43 7.18
N PRO A 13 -19.04 9.07 6.13
CA PRO A 13 -19.00 9.84 4.90
C PRO A 13 -20.26 9.72 4.03
N GLN A 14 -21.33 9.09 4.54
CA GLN A 14 -22.60 8.87 3.85
C GLN A 14 -22.42 8.38 2.40
N LEU A 15 -21.53 7.43 2.19
CA LEU A 15 -21.22 6.88 0.88
C LEU A 15 -22.37 6.02 0.35
N PRO A 16 -22.55 5.94 -0.98
CA PRO A 16 -23.51 5.05 -1.59
C PRO A 16 -23.32 3.59 -1.19
N ARG A 17 -24.41 2.80 -1.14
CA ARG A 17 -24.36 1.36 -0.81
C ARG A 17 -23.38 0.58 -1.69
N ALA A 18 -23.30 0.92 -2.98
CA ALA A 18 -22.38 0.31 -3.92
C ALA A 18 -20.90 0.52 -3.51
N VAL A 19 -20.57 1.69 -2.98
CA VAL A 19 -19.22 2.01 -2.47
C VAL A 19 -18.93 1.19 -1.22
N TRP A 20 -19.87 1.05 -0.29
CA TRP A 20 -19.69 0.21 0.89
C TRP A 20 -19.48 -1.27 0.53
N LEU A 21 -20.20 -1.79 -0.47
CA LEU A 21 -19.97 -3.14 -0.99
C LEU A 21 -18.57 -3.28 -1.60
N LEU A 22 -18.11 -2.29 -2.37
CA LEU A 22 -16.76 -2.27 -2.93
C LEU A 22 -15.69 -2.25 -1.83
N GLN A 23 -15.90 -1.45 -0.78
CA GLN A 23 -15.00 -1.39 0.39
C GLN A 23 -14.99 -2.70 1.19
N ALA A 24 -16.13 -3.34 1.38
CA ALA A 24 -16.21 -4.63 2.06
C ALA A 24 -15.46 -5.74 1.28
N GLY A 25 -15.60 -5.76 -0.06
CA GLY A 25 -14.81 -6.66 -0.91
C GLY A 25 -13.31 -6.33 -0.84
N GLY A 26 -12.95 -5.04 -0.85
CA GLY A 26 -11.57 -4.58 -0.66
C GLY A 26 -10.99 -4.99 0.69
N LEU A 27 -11.78 -4.93 1.77
CA LEU A 27 -11.37 -5.40 3.10
C LEU A 27 -11.05 -6.90 3.08
N ALA A 28 -11.93 -7.71 2.51
CA ALA A 28 -11.71 -9.15 2.39
C ALA A 28 -10.43 -9.46 1.60
N ASN A 29 -10.22 -8.78 0.48
CA ASN A 29 -9.02 -8.93 -0.34
C ASN A 29 -7.75 -8.53 0.40
N MET A 30 -7.75 -7.39 1.09
CA MET A 30 -6.58 -6.92 1.85
C MET A 30 -6.31 -7.80 3.08
N PHE A 31 -7.33 -8.42 3.65
CA PHE A 31 -7.18 -9.42 4.69
C PHE A 31 -6.43 -10.66 4.15
N GLY A 32 -6.82 -11.20 3.00
CA GLY A 32 -6.12 -12.31 2.35
C GLY A 32 -4.67 -11.95 2.03
N ASN A 33 -4.44 -10.77 1.47
CA ASN A 33 -3.09 -10.26 1.20
C ASN A 33 -2.23 -10.21 2.50
N GLY A 34 -2.79 -9.69 3.60
CA GLY A 34 -2.13 -9.67 4.91
C GLY A 34 -1.81 -11.08 5.44
N VAL A 35 -2.66 -12.07 5.15
CA VAL A 35 -2.43 -13.47 5.54
C VAL A 35 -1.19 -14.06 4.86
N ILE A 36 -0.89 -13.66 3.62
CA ILE A 36 0.18 -14.28 2.80
C ILE A 36 1.47 -13.47 2.79
N VAL A 37 1.42 -12.14 2.58
CA VAL A 37 2.61 -11.33 2.28
C VAL A 37 3.74 -11.52 3.30
N PRO A 38 3.53 -11.47 4.62
CA PRO A 38 4.61 -11.64 5.58
C PRO A 38 5.23 -13.05 5.56
N PHE A 39 4.51 -14.03 5.06
CA PHE A 39 4.88 -15.45 5.15
C PHE A 39 5.30 -16.06 3.82
N LEU A 40 5.19 -15.32 2.70
CA LEU A 40 5.50 -15.84 1.37
C LEU A 40 6.97 -16.26 1.24
N ILE A 41 7.91 -15.41 1.64
CA ILE A 41 9.35 -15.74 1.56
C ILE A 41 9.72 -16.82 2.58
N ILE A 42 9.10 -16.83 3.77
CA ILE A 42 9.24 -17.92 4.74
C ILE A 42 8.78 -19.24 4.09
N TYR A 43 7.63 -19.27 3.42
CA TYR A 43 7.17 -20.46 2.71
C TYR A 43 8.15 -20.90 1.62
N LEU A 44 8.58 -19.99 0.76
CA LEU A 44 9.49 -20.31 -0.34
C LEU A 44 10.83 -20.84 0.17
N HIS A 45 11.38 -20.23 1.21
CA HIS A 45 12.70 -20.59 1.74
C HIS A 45 12.65 -21.74 2.72
N ASN A 46 11.88 -21.62 3.81
CA ASN A 46 11.89 -22.58 4.91
C ASN A 46 11.08 -23.85 4.63
N VAL A 47 10.03 -23.76 3.79
CA VAL A 47 9.16 -24.92 3.46
C VAL A 47 9.55 -25.55 2.14
N ARG A 48 9.84 -24.74 1.11
CA ARG A 48 10.16 -25.24 -0.24
C ARG A 48 11.66 -25.34 -0.54
N GLY A 49 12.54 -24.90 0.39
CA GLY A 49 13.99 -25.00 0.23
C GLY A 49 14.59 -24.10 -0.85
N ILE A 50 13.83 -23.10 -1.34
CA ILE A 50 14.29 -22.16 -2.35
C ILE A 50 15.26 -21.16 -1.68
N SER A 51 16.41 -20.88 -2.31
CA SER A 51 17.38 -19.92 -1.75
C SER A 51 16.77 -18.54 -1.60
N LEU A 52 17.20 -17.74 -0.61
CA LEU A 52 16.65 -16.41 -0.30
C LEU A 52 16.77 -15.46 -1.48
N GLY A 53 17.87 -15.52 -2.25
CA GLY A 53 18.02 -14.72 -3.46
C GLY A 53 16.98 -15.05 -4.52
N LEU A 54 16.72 -16.33 -4.77
CA LEU A 54 15.65 -16.76 -5.69
C LEU A 54 14.26 -16.42 -5.16
N ALA A 55 14.02 -16.58 -3.86
CA ALA A 55 12.74 -16.21 -3.24
C ALA A 55 12.46 -14.70 -3.38
N GLY A 56 13.49 -13.86 -3.21
CA GLY A 56 13.39 -12.43 -3.46
C GLY A 56 13.12 -12.08 -4.94
N LEU A 57 13.74 -12.81 -5.89
CA LEU A 57 13.43 -12.66 -7.32
C LEU A 57 12.00 -13.13 -7.65
N ILE A 58 11.54 -14.22 -7.03
CA ILE A 58 10.15 -14.69 -7.19
C ILE A 58 9.19 -13.60 -6.69
N ALA A 59 9.42 -13.04 -5.50
CA ALA A 59 8.62 -11.94 -4.98
C ALA A 59 8.60 -10.73 -5.94
N ALA A 60 9.75 -10.36 -6.50
CA ALA A 60 9.88 -9.27 -7.47
C ALA A 60 9.08 -9.51 -8.78
N THR A 61 8.84 -10.76 -9.19
CA THR A 61 8.09 -11.03 -10.43
C THR A 61 6.65 -10.56 -10.37
N ASN A 62 6.04 -10.50 -9.18
CA ASN A 62 4.71 -9.92 -9.00
C ASN A 62 4.67 -8.46 -9.44
N GLY A 63 5.57 -7.64 -8.88
CA GLY A 63 5.67 -6.23 -9.23
C GLY A 63 6.02 -5.99 -10.70
N LEU A 64 6.94 -6.81 -11.26
CA LEU A 64 7.33 -6.71 -12.67
C LEU A 64 6.15 -7.05 -13.60
N ALA A 65 5.43 -8.12 -13.33
CA ALA A 65 4.24 -8.49 -14.09
C ALA A 65 3.13 -7.42 -13.96
N ALA A 66 2.96 -6.85 -12.78
CA ALA A 66 2.00 -5.76 -12.54
C ALA A 66 2.36 -4.50 -13.34
N LEU A 67 3.64 -4.14 -13.44
CA LEU A 67 4.10 -3.00 -14.26
C LEU A 67 3.77 -3.18 -15.75
N VAL A 68 3.91 -4.40 -16.26
CA VAL A 68 3.60 -4.71 -17.67
C VAL A 68 2.10 -4.81 -17.90
N SER A 69 1.37 -5.46 -17.03
CA SER A 69 -0.07 -5.70 -17.19
C SER A 69 -0.93 -4.46 -16.88
N GLY A 70 -0.47 -3.54 -16.03
CA GLY A 70 -1.24 -2.36 -15.61
C GLY A 70 -1.74 -1.50 -16.78
N PRO A 71 -0.90 -1.06 -17.73
CA PRO A 71 -1.33 -0.30 -18.90
C PRO A 71 -2.31 -1.07 -19.80
N ILE A 72 -2.11 -2.38 -19.94
CA ILE A 72 -2.99 -3.27 -20.71
C ILE A 72 -4.36 -3.36 -20.04
N ALA A 73 -4.36 -3.53 -18.72
CA ALA A 73 -5.58 -3.62 -17.92
C ALA A 73 -6.36 -2.29 -17.91
N GLY A 74 -5.68 -1.15 -17.90
CA GLY A 74 -6.30 0.16 -18.07
C GLY A 74 -7.08 0.24 -19.39
N SER A 75 -6.43 -0.09 -20.51
CA SER A 75 -7.08 -0.19 -21.83
C SER A 75 -8.25 -1.17 -21.85
N LEU A 76 -8.13 -2.29 -21.14
CA LEU A 76 -9.18 -3.30 -21.05
C LEU A 76 -10.37 -2.77 -20.25
N ALA A 77 -10.11 -2.08 -19.13
CA ALA A 77 -11.13 -1.45 -18.31
C ALA A 77 -11.96 -0.41 -19.09
N ASP A 78 -11.31 0.31 -20.01
CA ASP A 78 -11.98 1.26 -20.90
C ASP A 78 -12.88 0.58 -21.94
N ARG A 79 -12.57 -0.66 -22.34
CA ARG A 79 -13.30 -1.41 -23.37
C ARG A 79 -14.42 -2.28 -22.81
N ILE A 80 -14.14 -3.06 -21.77
CA ILE A 80 -15.09 -4.03 -21.19
C ILE A 80 -15.62 -3.60 -19.81
N GLY A 81 -15.18 -2.45 -19.31
CA GLY A 81 -15.58 -1.86 -18.03
C GLY A 81 -14.70 -2.27 -16.85
N ALA A 82 -14.49 -1.33 -15.96
CA ALA A 82 -13.64 -1.49 -14.77
C ALA A 82 -14.09 -2.65 -13.86
N ARG A 83 -15.40 -2.87 -13.71
CA ARG A 83 -15.94 -3.99 -12.93
C ARG A 83 -15.57 -5.36 -13.52
N THR A 84 -15.73 -5.54 -14.82
CA THR A 84 -15.41 -6.80 -15.51
C THR A 84 -13.92 -7.08 -15.44
N THR A 85 -13.09 -6.05 -15.66
CA THR A 85 -11.62 -6.15 -15.56
C THR A 85 -11.19 -6.50 -14.15
N LEU A 86 -11.82 -5.91 -13.12
CA LEU A 86 -11.53 -6.24 -11.72
C LEU A 86 -11.91 -7.69 -11.38
N VAL A 87 -13.06 -8.16 -11.83
CA VAL A 87 -13.46 -9.58 -11.64
C VAL A 87 -12.46 -10.53 -12.32
N ALA A 88 -12.04 -10.24 -13.55
CA ALA A 88 -11.05 -11.04 -14.25
C ALA A 88 -9.71 -11.08 -13.49
N ALA A 89 -9.27 -9.93 -12.96
CA ALA A 89 -8.08 -9.83 -12.11
C ALA A 89 -8.17 -10.74 -10.88
N LEU A 90 -9.30 -10.68 -10.16
CA LEU A 90 -9.55 -11.50 -8.97
C LEU A 90 -9.56 -13.00 -9.28
N VAL A 91 -10.15 -13.41 -10.43
CA VAL A 91 -10.15 -14.80 -10.87
C VAL A 91 -8.73 -15.30 -11.19
N ILE A 92 -7.92 -14.48 -11.88
CA ILE A 92 -6.51 -14.80 -12.16
C ILE A 92 -5.73 -14.96 -10.83
N MET A 93 -5.89 -14.04 -9.89
CA MET A 93 -5.23 -14.10 -8.58
C MET A 93 -5.68 -15.34 -7.79
N THR A 94 -6.99 -15.66 -7.81
CA THR A 94 -7.51 -16.88 -7.20
C THR A 94 -6.80 -18.13 -7.74
N GLY A 95 -6.72 -18.26 -9.06
CA GLY A 95 -6.05 -19.40 -9.69
C GLY A 95 -4.56 -19.48 -9.33
N ALA A 96 -3.87 -18.36 -9.35
CA ALA A 96 -2.46 -18.29 -8.98
C ALA A 96 -2.23 -18.75 -7.54
N PHE A 97 -2.93 -18.19 -6.56
CA PHE A 97 -2.73 -18.51 -5.15
C PHE A 97 -3.26 -19.88 -4.76
N ALA A 98 -4.35 -20.35 -5.37
CA ALA A 98 -4.84 -21.72 -5.15
C ALA A 98 -3.85 -22.80 -5.60
N LEU A 99 -2.99 -22.51 -6.58
CA LEU A 99 -1.98 -23.44 -7.10
C LEU A 99 -0.63 -23.34 -6.36
N PHE A 100 -0.40 -22.31 -5.54
CA PHE A 100 0.86 -22.13 -4.79
C PHE A 100 1.26 -23.33 -3.93
N PRO A 101 0.35 -24.06 -3.24
CA PRO A 101 0.70 -25.25 -2.49
C PRO A 101 1.31 -26.39 -3.34
N LEU A 102 1.08 -26.38 -4.66
CA LEU A 102 1.57 -27.39 -5.60
C LEU A 102 2.98 -27.11 -6.15
N ILE A 103 3.64 -26.05 -5.69
CA ILE A 103 5.00 -25.70 -6.10
C ILE A 103 5.94 -26.81 -5.67
N THR A 104 6.67 -27.40 -6.64
CA THR A 104 7.75 -28.38 -6.41
C THR A 104 9.09 -27.83 -6.88
N GLU A 105 9.10 -26.98 -7.90
CA GLU A 105 10.28 -26.39 -8.52
C GLU A 105 10.24 -24.87 -8.48
N PRO A 106 11.37 -24.17 -8.41
CA PRO A 106 11.40 -22.71 -8.36
C PRO A 106 10.65 -22.02 -9.51
N TRP A 107 10.69 -22.58 -10.72
CA TRP A 107 10.03 -21.99 -11.88
C TRP A 107 8.49 -21.97 -11.75
N HIS A 108 7.89 -22.93 -11.02
CA HIS A 108 6.46 -22.88 -10.69
C HIS A 108 6.12 -21.62 -9.89
N ALA A 109 6.97 -21.28 -8.90
CA ALA A 109 6.78 -20.11 -8.07
C ALA A 109 6.92 -18.82 -8.89
N PHE A 110 7.90 -18.75 -9.82
CA PHE A 110 8.03 -17.64 -10.75
C PHE A 110 6.77 -17.45 -11.60
N LEU A 111 6.28 -18.53 -12.19
CA LEU A 111 5.08 -18.51 -13.04
C LEU A 111 3.84 -18.06 -12.27
N LEU A 112 3.59 -18.66 -11.11
CA LEU A 112 2.39 -18.37 -10.32
C LEU A 112 2.44 -16.96 -9.75
N ASN A 113 3.62 -16.49 -9.28
CA ASN A 113 3.74 -15.14 -8.76
C ASN A 113 3.66 -14.08 -9.88
N ALA A 114 4.19 -14.36 -11.08
CA ALA A 114 3.98 -13.51 -12.25
C ALA A 114 2.50 -13.47 -12.67
N LEU A 115 1.80 -14.62 -12.62
CA LEU A 115 0.36 -14.68 -12.90
C LEU A 115 -0.45 -13.86 -11.88
N ALA A 116 -0.15 -13.98 -10.58
CA ALA A 116 -0.72 -13.14 -9.54
C ALA A 116 -0.44 -11.65 -9.80
N GLY A 117 0.78 -11.32 -10.24
CA GLY A 117 1.20 -9.97 -10.61
C GLY A 117 0.40 -9.38 -11.77
N THR A 118 0.02 -10.20 -12.78
CA THR A 118 -0.87 -9.71 -13.85
C THR A 118 -2.23 -9.32 -13.33
N GLY A 119 -2.77 -10.07 -12.37
CA GLY A 119 -3.98 -9.71 -11.64
C GLY A 119 -3.81 -8.42 -10.82
N SER A 120 -2.72 -8.30 -10.07
CA SER A 120 -2.42 -7.13 -9.25
C SER A 120 -2.32 -5.85 -10.09
N GLY A 121 -1.71 -5.91 -11.28
CA GLY A 121 -1.61 -4.78 -12.20
C GLY A 121 -2.96 -4.31 -12.74
N ALA A 122 -3.92 -5.22 -12.89
CA ALA A 122 -5.29 -4.90 -13.28
C ALA A 122 -6.16 -4.45 -12.10
N PHE A 123 -5.88 -4.94 -10.91
CA PHE A 123 -6.68 -4.72 -9.70
C PHE A 123 -6.77 -3.23 -9.31
N TRP A 124 -5.61 -2.59 -9.07
CA TRP A 124 -5.56 -1.24 -8.53
C TRP A 124 -6.21 -0.17 -9.43
N PRO A 125 -5.90 -0.12 -10.74
CA PRO A 125 -6.55 0.84 -11.64
C PRO A 125 -8.06 0.60 -11.72
N SER A 126 -8.48 -0.66 -11.84
CA SER A 126 -9.91 -1.00 -11.99
C SER A 126 -10.70 -0.69 -10.73
N GLN A 127 -10.17 -0.98 -9.54
CA GLN A 127 -10.81 -0.65 -8.27
C GLN A 127 -10.91 0.87 -8.08
N GLY A 128 -9.85 1.62 -8.38
CA GLY A 128 -9.85 3.08 -8.30
C GLY A 128 -10.84 3.74 -9.25
N THR A 129 -10.91 3.26 -10.49
CA THR A 129 -11.88 3.73 -11.49
C THR A 129 -13.32 3.44 -11.04
N LEU A 130 -13.57 2.22 -10.56
CA LEU A 130 -14.89 1.83 -10.07
C LEU A 130 -15.31 2.65 -8.85
N LEU A 131 -14.40 2.86 -7.90
CA LEU A 131 -14.62 3.69 -6.71
C LEU A 131 -14.99 5.13 -7.11
N SER A 132 -14.21 5.71 -8.03
CA SER A 132 -14.44 7.08 -8.52
C SER A 132 -15.78 7.21 -9.24
N ALA A 133 -16.16 6.21 -10.06
CA ALA A 133 -17.40 6.23 -10.85
C ALA A 133 -18.65 6.03 -9.97
N LEU A 134 -18.54 5.28 -8.88
CA LEU A 134 -19.64 5.01 -7.94
C LEU A 134 -19.80 6.10 -6.87
N THR A 135 -18.84 7.03 -6.78
CA THR A 135 -18.81 8.04 -5.72
C THR A 135 -19.10 9.43 -6.30
N PRO A 136 -20.06 10.19 -5.76
CA PRO A 136 -20.26 11.59 -6.11
C PRO A 136 -18.97 12.40 -5.99
N PRO A 137 -18.69 13.39 -6.86
CA PRO A 137 -17.44 14.12 -6.90
C PRO A 137 -17.03 14.76 -5.57
N ASP A 138 -17.99 15.32 -4.84
CA ASP A 138 -17.83 15.96 -3.54
C ASP A 138 -17.41 14.98 -2.43
N ARG A 139 -17.74 13.69 -2.57
CA ARG A 139 -17.46 12.63 -1.59
C ARG A 139 -16.27 11.73 -1.95
N ARG A 140 -15.65 11.89 -3.13
CA ARG A 140 -14.49 11.11 -3.57
C ARG A 140 -13.33 11.13 -2.57
N PRO A 141 -12.92 12.29 -2.03
CA PRO A 141 -11.85 12.31 -1.02
C PRO A 141 -12.14 11.42 0.19
N ALA A 142 -13.38 11.45 0.69
CA ALA A 142 -13.80 10.61 1.81
C ALA A 142 -13.82 9.12 1.46
N ALA A 143 -14.24 8.75 0.23
CA ALA A 143 -14.26 7.37 -0.25
C ALA A 143 -12.84 6.79 -0.37
N PHE A 144 -11.86 7.55 -0.89
CA PHE A 144 -10.46 7.12 -0.95
C PHE A 144 -9.80 7.06 0.42
N ALA A 145 -10.14 7.99 1.33
CA ALA A 145 -9.67 7.92 2.72
C ALA A 145 -10.20 6.65 3.40
N GLN A 146 -11.49 6.33 3.22
CA GLN A 146 -12.10 5.10 3.74
C GLN A 146 -11.43 3.86 3.13
N GLN A 147 -11.14 3.84 1.83
CA GLN A 147 -10.42 2.75 1.16
C GLN A 147 -9.06 2.51 1.84
N ARG A 148 -8.31 3.56 2.16
CA ARG A 148 -7.02 3.45 2.85
C ARG A 148 -7.14 2.84 4.24
N VAL A 149 -8.15 3.26 5.02
CA VAL A 149 -8.45 2.66 6.34
C VAL A 149 -8.78 1.17 6.19
N THR A 150 -9.65 0.84 5.24
CA THR A 150 -10.06 -0.53 4.93
C THR A 150 -8.86 -1.41 4.54
N MET A 151 -7.97 -0.89 3.70
CA MET A 151 -6.75 -1.60 3.30
C MET A 151 -5.84 -1.92 4.50
N ASN A 152 -5.52 -0.91 5.29
CA ASN A 152 -4.65 -1.09 6.46
C ASN A 152 -5.29 -2.07 7.46
N LEU A 153 -6.57 -1.91 7.76
CA LEU A 153 -7.29 -2.81 8.66
C LEU A 153 -7.26 -4.27 8.15
N GLY A 154 -7.50 -4.46 6.84
CA GLY A 154 -7.43 -5.78 6.21
C GLY A 154 -6.05 -6.41 6.36
N ILE A 155 -4.99 -5.69 5.97
CA ILE A 155 -3.61 -6.17 6.04
C ILE A 155 -3.22 -6.52 7.49
N GLY A 156 -3.54 -5.66 8.45
CA GLY A 156 -3.20 -5.91 9.86
C GLY A 156 -3.92 -7.12 10.45
N LEU A 157 -5.23 -7.24 10.23
CA LEU A 157 -6.00 -8.41 10.68
C LEU A 157 -5.54 -9.69 9.96
N GLY A 158 -5.23 -9.58 8.67
CA GLY A 158 -4.69 -10.68 7.87
C GLY A 158 -3.35 -11.16 8.40
N GLY A 159 -2.41 -10.24 8.67
CA GLY A 159 -1.10 -10.57 9.23
C GLY A 159 -1.19 -11.27 10.59
N LEU A 160 -2.10 -10.79 11.44
CA LEU A 160 -2.36 -11.44 12.74
C LEU A 160 -2.88 -12.89 12.55
N VAL A 161 -3.91 -13.07 11.71
CA VAL A 161 -4.49 -14.42 11.47
C VAL A 161 -3.49 -15.32 10.75
N GLY A 162 -2.75 -14.79 9.77
CA GLY A 162 -1.69 -15.52 9.10
C GLY A 162 -0.63 -16.02 10.08
N GLY A 163 -0.18 -15.17 11.00
CA GLY A 163 0.78 -15.55 12.04
C GLY A 163 0.26 -16.58 13.04
N LEU A 164 -1.06 -16.62 13.29
CA LEU A 164 -1.67 -17.64 14.15
C LEU A 164 -1.79 -19.00 13.46
N ILE A 165 -1.86 -19.05 12.12
CA ILE A 165 -2.02 -20.28 11.34
C ILE A 165 -0.66 -20.78 10.85
N ALA A 166 0.22 -19.88 10.35
CA ALA A 166 1.50 -20.24 9.77
C ALA A 166 2.38 -21.02 10.75
N SER A 167 2.96 -22.11 10.29
CA SER A 167 3.93 -22.88 11.06
C SER A 167 4.90 -23.59 10.12
N THR A 168 6.19 -23.30 10.24
CA THR A 168 7.23 -24.00 9.47
C THR A 168 7.41 -25.45 9.91
N SER A 169 6.98 -25.82 11.11
CA SER A 169 6.93 -27.21 11.58
C SER A 169 5.76 -28.01 10.99
N ASP A 170 4.73 -27.33 10.49
CA ASP A 170 3.61 -27.93 9.77
C ASP A 170 3.42 -27.25 8.41
N PRO A 171 4.06 -27.75 7.35
CA PRO A 171 3.94 -27.19 5.99
C PRO A 171 2.50 -27.11 5.45
N SER A 172 1.58 -27.95 5.96
CA SER A 172 0.17 -27.93 5.53
C SER A 172 -0.54 -26.65 5.94
N SER A 173 -0.07 -25.97 7.01
CA SER A 173 -0.60 -24.69 7.46
C SER A 173 -0.54 -23.61 6.37
N PHE A 174 0.51 -23.61 5.55
CA PHE A 174 0.64 -22.67 4.43
C PHE A 174 -0.40 -22.92 3.33
N THR A 175 -0.82 -24.18 3.14
CA THR A 175 -1.94 -24.48 2.22
C THR A 175 -3.22 -23.82 2.68
N ILE A 176 -3.46 -23.76 4.00
CA ILE A 176 -4.61 -23.04 4.56
C ILE A 176 -4.50 -21.53 4.27
N LEU A 177 -3.30 -20.94 4.42
CA LEU A 177 -3.09 -19.51 4.14
C LEU A 177 -3.39 -19.19 2.67
N PHE A 178 -2.86 -19.99 1.72
CA PHE A 178 -3.12 -19.80 0.29
C PHE A 178 -4.58 -20.01 -0.07
N ALA A 179 -5.24 -21.04 0.50
CA ALA A 179 -6.66 -21.31 0.29
C ALA A 179 -7.53 -20.16 0.83
N LEU A 180 -7.17 -19.61 2.00
CA LEU A 180 -7.88 -18.49 2.62
C LEU A 180 -7.75 -17.23 1.75
N ASP A 181 -6.55 -16.90 1.26
CA ASP A 181 -6.34 -15.77 0.37
C ASP A 181 -7.10 -15.94 -0.95
N ALA A 182 -6.99 -17.11 -1.59
CA ALA A 182 -7.77 -17.42 -2.79
C ALA A 182 -9.28 -17.29 -2.56
N ALA A 183 -9.79 -17.71 -1.40
CA ALA A 183 -11.19 -17.55 -1.04
C ALA A 183 -11.58 -16.05 -0.90
N THR A 184 -10.70 -15.20 -0.38
CA THR A 184 -10.99 -13.76 -0.26
C THR A 184 -11.17 -13.09 -1.62
N PHE A 185 -10.40 -13.50 -2.64
CA PHE A 185 -10.59 -13.02 -4.01
C PHE A 185 -11.95 -13.44 -4.57
N LEU A 186 -12.36 -14.70 -4.35
CA LEU A 186 -13.68 -15.18 -4.77
C LEU A 186 -14.82 -14.44 -4.05
N VAL A 187 -14.68 -14.20 -2.73
CA VAL A 187 -15.64 -13.42 -1.97
C VAL A 187 -15.77 -12.01 -2.55
N PHE A 188 -14.64 -11.37 -2.89
CA PHE A 188 -14.70 -10.04 -3.51
C PHE A 188 -15.35 -10.10 -4.90
N ALA A 189 -14.99 -11.06 -5.73
CA ALA A 189 -15.62 -11.26 -7.05
C ALA A 189 -17.14 -11.47 -6.92
N ALA A 190 -17.58 -12.27 -5.95
CA ALA A 190 -19.00 -12.47 -5.65
C ALA A 190 -19.69 -11.17 -5.17
N ILE A 191 -19.05 -10.37 -4.33
CA ILE A 191 -19.58 -9.05 -3.91
C ILE A 191 -19.74 -8.13 -5.13
N LEU A 192 -18.77 -8.13 -6.05
CA LEU A 192 -18.82 -7.31 -7.27
C LEU A 192 -20.02 -7.64 -8.17
N THR A 193 -20.60 -8.84 -8.09
CA THR A 193 -21.84 -9.15 -8.83
C THR A 193 -23.02 -8.25 -8.42
N ARG A 194 -22.98 -7.73 -7.17
CA ARG A 194 -24.00 -6.83 -6.61
C ARG A 194 -23.66 -5.35 -6.76
N VAL A 195 -22.45 -5.04 -7.27
CA VAL A 195 -22.01 -3.65 -7.52
C VAL A 195 -22.42 -3.25 -8.92
N PRO A 196 -23.07 -2.10 -9.14
CA PRO A 196 -23.42 -1.60 -10.47
C PRO A 196 -22.16 -1.48 -11.36
N SER A 197 -22.32 -1.78 -12.65
CA SER A 197 -21.28 -1.48 -13.65
C SER A 197 -21.58 -0.09 -14.23
N PRO A 198 -20.73 0.92 -13.97
CA PRO A 198 -20.91 2.23 -14.59
C PRO A 198 -20.85 2.12 -16.11
N LYS A 199 -21.57 2.99 -16.81
CA LYS A 199 -21.48 3.08 -18.26
C LYS A 199 -20.06 3.45 -18.68
N ILE A 200 -19.58 2.81 -19.72
CA ILE A 200 -18.28 3.13 -20.31
C ILE A 200 -18.44 4.43 -21.08
N GLU A 201 -17.83 5.50 -20.58
CA GLU A 201 -17.72 6.74 -21.34
C GLU A 201 -16.43 6.66 -22.16
N PRO A 202 -16.52 6.79 -23.51
CA PRO A 202 -15.32 6.80 -24.33
C PRO A 202 -14.43 7.97 -23.93
N HIS A 203 -13.27 7.70 -23.36
CA HIS A 203 -12.25 8.72 -23.16
C HIS A 203 -11.45 8.86 -24.47
N PRO A 204 -11.11 10.10 -24.87
CA PRO A 204 -10.19 10.29 -25.99
C PRO A 204 -8.90 9.51 -25.75
N PRO A 205 -8.31 8.86 -26.77
CA PRO A 205 -7.10 8.10 -26.59
C PRO A 205 -6.01 8.99 -25.97
N GLU A 206 -5.44 8.54 -24.85
CA GLU A 206 -4.35 9.25 -24.19
C GLU A 206 -3.18 9.37 -25.16
N THR A 207 -2.89 10.58 -25.61
CA THR A 207 -1.79 10.81 -26.54
C THR A 207 -0.45 10.59 -25.83
N ALA A 208 0.46 9.82 -26.43
CA ALA A 208 1.81 9.57 -25.93
C ALA A 208 2.59 10.87 -25.61
N ARG A 209 2.22 11.99 -26.22
CA ARG A 209 2.79 13.32 -25.96
C ARG A 209 2.67 13.77 -24.51
N GLY A 210 1.65 13.32 -23.77
CA GLY A 210 1.47 13.68 -22.36
C GLY A 210 2.49 13.04 -21.41
N TYR A 211 2.90 11.79 -21.64
CA TYR A 211 3.94 11.14 -20.84
C TYR A 211 5.31 11.78 -21.04
N ALA A 212 5.64 12.22 -22.28
CA ALA A 212 6.88 12.94 -22.55
C ALA A 212 7.00 14.24 -21.70
N ALA A 213 5.89 14.93 -21.46
CA ALA A 213 5.87 16.10 -20.57
C ALA A 213 6.16 15.72 -19.12
N VAL A 214 5.55 14.62 -18.61
CA VAL A 214 5.79 14.10 -17.25
C VAL A 214 7.26 13.71 -17.06
N PHE A 215 7.85 13.01 -18.03
CA PHE A 215 9.27 12.64 -17.98
C PHE A 215 10.24 13.83 -18.07
N ARG A 216 9.82 14.95 -18.66
CA ARG A 216 10.61 16.19 -18.72
C ARG A 216 10.55 17.02 -17.44
N ASP A 217 9.56 16.79 -16.58
CA ASP A 217 9.46 17.46 -15.28
C ASP A 217 10.55 16.94 -14.32
N ARG A 218 11.66 17.70 -14.25
CA ARG A 218 12.82 17.32 -13.45
C ARG A 218 12.52 17.20 -11.95
N PRO A 219 11.83 18.16 -11.28
CA PRO A 219 11.44 18.02 -9.89
C PRO A 219 10.61 16.78 -9.63
N PHE A 220 9.58 16.53 -10.43
CA PHE A 220 8.71 15.37 -10.30
C PHE A 220 9.48 14.05 -10.50
N ARG A 221 10.28 13.95 -11.57
CA ARG A 221 11.09 12.75 -11.83
C ARG A 221 12.06 12.44 -10.69
N SER A 222 12.73 13.48 -10.16
CA SER A 222 13.61 13.31 -9.00
C SER A 222 12.85 12.83 -7.76
N PHE A 223 11.64 13.34 -7.54
CA PHE A 223 10.78 12.90 -6.45
C PHE A 223 10.33 11.44 -6.62
N ILE A 224 9.94 11.02 -7.81
CA ILE A 224 9.53 9.64 -8.11
C ILE A 224 10.68 8.66 -7.91
N LEU A 225 11.89 9.00 -8.37
CA LEU A 225 13.07 8.17 -8.12
C LEU A 225 13.40 8.08 -6.62
N LEU A 226 13.32 9.19 -5.90
CA LEU A 226 13.48 9.21 -4.45
C LEU A 226 12.45 8.32 -3.74
N ASN A 227 11.18 8.41 -4.15
CA ASN A 227 10.12 7.56 -3.61
C ASN A 227 10.40 6.07 -3.88
N THR A 228 10.84 5.72 -5.08
CA THR A 228 11.25 4.34 -5.42
C THR A 228 12.35 3.84 -4.46
N VAL A 229 13.37 4.66 -4.19
CA VAL A 229 14.45 4.30 -3.26
C VAL A 229 13.91 4.08 -1.86
N PHE A 230 13.03 4.96 -1.37
CA PHE A 230 12.42 4.76 -0.05
C PHE A 230 11.58 3.49 0.02
N ILE A 231 10.74 3.22 -0.98
CA ILE A 231 9.94 1.99 -1.00
C ILE A 231 10.84 0.75 -1.01
N ALA A 232 11.88 0.74 -1.88
CA ALA A 232 12.79 -0.40 -2.00
C ALA A 232 13.59 -0.66 -0.72
N ALA A 233 14.10 0.40 -0.07
CA ALA A 233 14.97 0.28 1.11
C ALA A 233 14.20 0.25 2.44
N SER A 234 12.86 0.35 2.43
CA SER A 234 12.06 0.36 3.65
C SER A 234 10.83 -0.55 3.56
N ILE A 235 9.75 -0.09 2.97
CA ILE A 235 8.44 -0.78 3.01
C ILE A 235 8.53 -2.18 2.37
N ALA A 236 9.24 -2.33 1.25
CA ALA A 236 9.41 -3.62 0.60
C ALA A 236 10.26 -4.58 1.45
N LEU A 237 11.31 -4.10 2.11
CA LEU A 237 12.12 -4.93 3.02
C LEU A 237 11.32 -5.36 4.25
N PHE A 238 10.51 -4.45 4.81
CA PHE A 238 9.63 -4.77 5.93
C PHE A 238 8.62 -5.86 5.54
N SER A 239 7.94 -5.68 4.43
CA SER A 239 6.88 -6.59 4.02
C SER A 239 7.39 -7.97 3.62
N GLU A 240 8.54 -8.05 2.95
CA GLU A 240 8.98 -9.27 2.26
C GLU A 240 10.16 -9.96 2.96
N LEU A 241 11.15 -9.23 3.46
CA LEU A 241 12.42 -9.82 3.92
C LEU A 241 12.59 -9.83 5.44
N PHE A 242 12.03 -8.83 6.15
CA PHE A 242 12.08 -8.82 7.61
C PHE A 242 11.47 -10.08 8.24
N PRO A 243 10.32 -10.63 7.79
CA PRO A 243 9.74 -11.81 8.40
C PRO A 243 10.67 -13.03 8.38
N VAL A 244 11.30 -13.30 7.24
CA VAL A 244 12.22 -14.44 7.11
C VAL A 244 13.50 -14.21 7.91
N PHE A 245 14.02 -12.98 8.00
CA PHE A 245 15.14 -12.63 8.86
C PHE A 245 14.80 -12.83 10.33
N ALA A 246 13.68 -12.31 10.81
CA ALA A 246 13.22 -12.46 12.19
C ALA A 246 13.06 -13.94 12.58
N LYS A 247 12.53 -14.75 11.65
CA LYS A 247 12.38 -16.20 11.83
C LYS A 247 13.73 -16.90 11.92
N ASN A 248 14.62 -16.66 10.96
CA ASN A 248 15.83 -17.48 10.80
C ASN A 248 16.99 -17.01 11.69
N GLU A 249 17.16 -15.69 11.88
CA GLU A 249 18.30 -15.13 12.60
C GLU A 249 17.99 -14.82 14.07
N ALA A 250 16.71 -14.52 14.39
CA ALA A 250 16.30 -14.17 15.75
C ALA A 250 15.34 -15.19 16.38
N SER A 251 15.05 -16.31 15.71
CA SER A 251 14.15 -17.38 16.19
C SER A 251 12.76 -16.88 16.60
N VAL A 252 12.29 -15.77 16.02
CA VAL A 252 10.96 -15.20 16.28
C VAL A 252 9.91 -16.07 15.60
N SER A 253 8.84 -16.41 16.34
CA SER A 253 7.78 -17.25 15.83
C SER A 253 6.92 -16.52 14.79
N GLU A 254 6.25 -17.27 13.92
CA GLU A 254 5.31 -16.75 12.92
C GLU A 254 4.19 -15.93 13.59
N ARG A 255 3.74 -16.38 14.76
CA ARG A 255 2.74 -15.65 15.57
C ARG A 255 3.22 -14.27 16.00
N GLU A 256 4.45 -14.16 16.47
CA GLU A 256 5.04 -12.89 16.88
C GLU A 256 5.27 -11.95 15.69
N ILE A 257 5.66 -12.51 14.54
CA ILE A 257 5.75 -11.76 13.27
C ILE A 257 4.38 -11.18 12.92
N GLY A 258 3.33 -11.98 12.94
CA GLY A 258 1.96 -11.52 12.70
C GLY A 258 1.50 -10.42 13.66
N LEU A 259 1.86 -10.52 14.95
CA LEU A 259 1.58 -9.48 15.95
C LEU A 259 2.33 -8.17 15.65
N ILE A 260 3.58 -8.22 15.17
CA ILE A 260 4.35 -7.04 14.77
C ILE A 260 3.67 -6.34 13.60
N PHE A 261 3.22 -7.07 12.58
CA PHE A 261 2.46 -6.51 11.45
C PHE A 261 1.14 -5.88 11.89
N PHE A 262 0.41 -6.54 12.78
CA PHE A 262 -0.81 -6.00 13.36
C PHE A 262 -0.55 -4.71 14.14
N LEU A 263 0.50 -4.69 14.98
CA LEU A 263 0.91 -3.50 15.75
C LEU A 263 1.26 -2.33 14.83
N ASN A 264 2.06 -2.57 13.78
CA ASN A 264 2.39 -1.55 12.78
C ASN A 264 1.13 -0.94 12.18
N THR A 265 0.21 -1.78 11.70
CA THR A 265 -1.05 -1.31 11.08
C THR A 265 -1.95 -0.58 12.06
N ALA A 266 -2.09 -1.09 13.29
CA ALA A 266 -2.89 -0.45 14.34
C ALA A 266 -2.35 0.95 14.67
N LEU A 267 -1.02 1.08 14.79
CA LEU A 267 -0.38 2.37 15.03
C LEU A 267 -0.59 3.34 13.85
N ILE A 268 -0.48 2.88 12.61
CA ILE A 268 -0.78 3.72 11.44
C ILE A 268 -2.21 4.25 11.52
N VAL A 269 -3.20 3.39 11.78
CA VAL A 269 -4.60 3.80 11.87
C VAL A 269 -4.82 4.84 12.98
N LEU A 270 -4.18 4.66 14.13
CA LEU A 270 -4.33 5.57 15.28
C LEU A 270 -3.59 6.90 15.09
N VAL A 271 -2.41 6.88 14.48
CA VAL A 271 -1.47 8.01 14.48
C VAL A 271 -1.50 8.81 13.17
N GLN A 272 -2.00 8.25 12.06
CA GLN A 272 -2.00 8.90 10.75
C GLN A 272 -2.66 10.29 10.75
N LEU A 273 -3.84 10.43 11.38
CA LEU A 273 -4.55 11.72 11.44
C LEU A 273 -3.85 12.76 12.34
N PRO A 274 -3.42 12.42 13.57
CA PRO A 274 -2.56 13.30 14.37
C PRO A 274 -1.33 13.80 13.63
N VAL A 275 -0.58 12.91 12.96
CA VAL A 275 0.61 13.26 12.19
C VAL A 275 0.25 14.17 11.00
N ALA A 276 -0.85 13.88 10.29
CA ALA A 276 -1.30 14.72 9.18
C ALA A 276 -1.64 16.15 9.64
N LYS A 277 -2.33 16.30 10.77
CA LYS A 277 -2.61 17.61 11.38
C LYS A 277 -1.33 18.32 11.82
N TRP A 278 -0.42 17.60 12.48
CA TRP A 278 0.85 18.14 12.92
C TRP A 278 1.72 18.61 11.76
N GLN A 279 1.64 17.97 10.59
CA GLN A 279 2.42 18.29 9.39
C GLN A 279 1.92 19.55 8.66
N GLN A 280 0.69 20.06 8.92
CA GLN A 280 0.17 21.26 8.27
C GLN A 280 1.09 22.47 8.48
N GLY A 281 1.32 23.25 7.44
CA GLY A 281 2.21 24.42 7.42
C GLY A 281 3.70 24.07 7.41
N LYS A 282 4.10 22.79 7.62
CA LYS A 282 5.51 22.38 7.71
C LYS A 282 6.08 21.99 6.36
N ARG A 283 7.42 21.98 6.29
CA ARG A 283 8.17 21.62 5.08
C ARG A 283 8.03 20.14 4.77
N ARG A 284 7.59 19.81 3.56
CA ARG A 284 7.35 18.42 3.11
C ARG A 284 8.64 17.61 3.04
N MET A 285 9.72 18.18 2.52
CA MET A 285 10.99 17.48 2.39
C MET A 285 11.66 17.24 3.74
N MET A 286 11.43 18.11 4.72
CA MET A 286 11.87 17.87 6.10
C MET A 286 11.12 16.68 6.73
N ALA A 287 9.83 16.49 6.43
CA ALA A 287 9.08 15.33 6.88
C ALA A 287 9.64 14.03 6.29
N LEU A 288 10.03 14.02 4.99
CA LEU A 288 10.69 12.87 4.38
C LEU A 288 12.09 12.61 4.94
N ALA A 289 12.83 13.67 5.27
CA ALA A 289 14.13 13.50 5.94
C ALA A 289 13.98 12.94 7.36
N ALA A 290 12.97 13.41 8.12
CA ALA A 290 12.65 12.84 9.43
C ALA A 290 12.21 11.36 9.33
N MET A 291 11.35 11.03 8.35
CA MET A 291 10.99 9.64 8.02
C MET A 291 12.25 8.78 7.76
N ALA A 292 13.18 9.29 6.95
CA ALA A 292 14.41 8.56 6.61
C ALA A 292 15.26 8.25 7.86
N VAL A 293 15.31 9.17 8.83
CA VAL A 293 15.97 8.96 10.12
C VAL A 293 15.23 7.88 10.92
N LEU A 294 13.91 7.94 11.00
CA LEU A 294 13.09 6.93 11.70
C LEU A 294 13.30 5.53 11.09
N PHE A 295 13.32 5.43 9.76
CA PHE A 295 13.60 4.16 9.08
C PHE A 295 15.02 3.65 9.32
N ALA A 296 16.03 4.54 9.33
CA ALA A 296 17.39 4.15 9.66
C ALA A 296 17.51 3.65 11.10
N ILE A 297 16.86 4.30 12.06
CA ILE A 297 16.77 3.84 13.45
C ILE A 297 16.10 2.46 13.51
N THR A 298 14.99 2.29 12.79
CA THR A 298 14.31 0.98 12.70
C THR A 298 15.25 -0.11 12.23
N TRP A 299 16.00 0.11 11.16
CA TRP A 299 16.92 -0.91 10.62
C TRP A 299 18.09 -1.21 11.54
N LEU A 300 18.58 -0.22 12.27
CA LEU A 300 19.57 -0.46 13.33
C LEU A 300 19.00 -1.30 14.47
N LEU A 301 17.76 -1.05 14.88
CA LEU A 301 17.09 -1.86 15.90
C LEU A 301 16.80 -3.28 15.38
N VAL A 302 16.48 -3.45 14.10
CA VAL A 302 16.33 -4.77 13.48
C VAL A 302 17.66 -5.53 13.51
N LEU A 303 18.77 -4.87 13.19
CA LEU A 303 20.11 -5.46 13.33
C LEU A 303 20.36 -5.89 14.78
N VAL A 304 20.12 -5.01 15.76
CA VAL A 304 20.32 -5.31 17.20
C VAL A 304 19.43 -6.48 17.63
N GLY A 305 18.17 -6.50 17.24
CA GLY A 305 17.26 -7.61 17.53
C GLY A 305 17.73 -8.94 16.96
N GLY A 306 18.26 -8.94 15.71
CA GLY A 306 18.81 -10.13 15.08
C GLY A 306 20.09 -10.64 15.74
N LEU A 307 20.85 -9.79 16.43
CA LEU A 307 22.03 -10.17 17.20
C LEU A 307 21.70 -10.64 18.63
N THR A 308 20.42 -10.57 19.01
CA THR A 308 19.96 -10.96 20.35
C THR A 308 19.72 -12.47 20.40
N LEU A 309 20.27 -13.16 21.39
CA LEU A 309 20.17 -14.62 21.51
C LEU A 309 18.81 -15.11 22.03
N GLU A 310 18.01 -14.24 22.62
CA GLU A 310 16.70 -14.57 23.20
C GLU A 310 15.56 -14.08 22.30
N ALA A 311 14.73 -14.99 21.79
CA ALA A 311 13.62 -14.71 20.90
C ALA A 311 12.61 -13.68 21.47
N GLY A 312 12.30 -13.77 22.78
CA GLY A 312 11.40 -12.82 23.43
C GLY A 312 11.95 -11.39 23.47
N ALA A 313 13.25 -11.23 23.73
CA ALA A 313 13.91 -9.92 23.69
C ALA A 313 13.95 -9.37 22.25
N ALA A 314 14.28 -10.22 21.27
CA ALA A 314 14.26 -9.86 19.85
C ALA A 314 12.87 -9.39 19.42
N THR A 315 11.82 -10.11 19.79
CA THR A 315 10.42 -9.74 19.50
C THR A 315 10.06 -8.37 20.09
N GLY A 316 10.47 -8.10 21.33
CA GLY A 316 10.26 -6.79 21.96
C GLY A 316 10.97 -5.65 21.21
N ILE A 317 12.25 -5.87 20.81
CA ILE A 317 13.01 -4.90 20.02
C ILE A 317 12.35 -4.66 18.67
N PHE A 318 11.92 -5.71 17.97
CA PHE A 318 11.25 -5.58 16.67
C PHE A 318 9.91 -4.87 16.78
N ALA A 319 9.10 -5.20 17.80
CA ALA A 319 7.84 -4.50 18.04
C ALA A 319 8.05 -3.00 18.27
N PHE A 320 9.07 -2.63 19.07
CA PHE A 320 9.45 -1.23 19.28
C PHE A 320 9.96 -0.57 18.00
N ALA A 321 10.84 -1.25 17.25
CA ALA A 321 11.37 -0.78 15.98
C ALA A 321 10.25 -0.47 14.97
N PHE A 322 9.28 -1.38 14.84
CA PHE A 322 8.16 -1.16 13.93
C PHE A 322 7.12 -0.18 14.44
N GLY A 323 7.08 0.08 15.74
CA GLY A 323 6.40 1.25 16.29
C GLY A 323 6.99 2.57 15.77
N ILE A 324 8.33 2.68 15.73
CA ILE A 324 9.05 3.82 15.14
C ILE A 324 8.82 3.88 13.62
N PHE A 325 8.86 2.73 12.93
CA PHE A 325 8.62 2.62 11.50
C PHE A 325 7.24 3.17 11.11
N SER A 326 6.20 2.83 11.88
CA SER A 326 4.83 3.31 11.68
C SER A 326 4.73 4.84 11.67
N LEU A 327 5.51 5.53 12.53
CA LEU A 327 5.58 7.00 12.52
C LEU A 327 6.20 7.50 11.22
N GLY A 328 7.24 6.83 10.72
CA GLY A 328 7.85 7.12 9.42
C GLY A 328 6.87 6.95 8.27
N GLU A 329 6.10 5.85 8.24
CA GLU A 329 5.07 5.62 7.22
C GLU A 329 3.97 6.69 7.27
N CYS A 330 3.57 7.13 8.47
CA CYS A 330 2.61 8.21 8.62
C CYS A 330 3.14 9.52 8.01
N LEU A 331 4.43 9.86 8.23
CA LEU A 331 5.07 11.03 7.60
C LEU A 331 5.12 10.89 6.08
N HIS A 332 5.51 9.72 5.56
CA HIS A 332 5.50 9.44 4.13
C HIS A 332 4.11 9.68 3.51
N GLY A 333 3.08 9.12 4.14
CA GLY A 333 1.70 9.24 3.68
C GLY A 333 1.18 10.68 3.63
N THR A 334 1.69 11.59 4.49
CA THR A 334 1.30 13.00 4.48
C THR A 334 1.93 13.79 3.33
N VAL A 335 3.00 13.28 2.72
CA VAL A 335 3.76 14.00 1.69
C VAL A 335 3.56 13.41 0.31
N GLN A 336 3.68 12.09 0.16
CA GLN A 336 3.82 11.43 -1.14
C GLN A 336 2.65 11.71 -2.08
N GLY A 337 1.43 11.36 -1.71
CA GLY A 337 0.25 11.57 -2.56
C GLY A 337 -0.07 13.06 -2.80
N PRO A 338 -0.17 13.89 -1.74
CA PRO A 338 -0.44 15.31 -1.89
C PRO A 338 0.59 16.06 -2.74
N LEU A 339 1.90 15.77 -2.59
CA LEU A 339 2.93 16.43 -3.38
C LEU A 339 2.82 16.10 -4.87
N VAL A 340 2.52 14.84 -5.20
CA VAL A 340 2.28 14.42 -6.60
C VAL A 340 1.09 15.19 -7.19
N SER A 341 0.01 15.32 -6.43
CA SER A 341 -1.19 16.04 -6.85
C SER A 341 -0.91 17.54 -7.07
N ASP A 342 -0.12 18.16 -6.19
CA ASP A 342 0.17 19.59 -6.24
C ASP A 342 1.21 19.95 -7.33
N LEU A 343 2.10 19.02 -7.69
CA LEU A 343 3.04 19.18 -8.80
C LEU A 343 2.39 18.98 -10.17
N ALA A 344 1.30 18.20 -10.23
CA ALA A 344 0.69 17.82 -11.48
C ALA A 344 -0.13 18.96 -12.10
N PRO A 345 0.11 19.36 -13.36
CA PRO A 345 -0.84 20.17 -14.09
C PRO A 345 -2.19 19.44 -14.21
N ARG A 346 -3.30 20.15 -14.01
CA ARG A 346 -4.66 19.56 -14.01
C ARG A 346 -4.93 18.57 -15.16
N PRO A 347 -4.55 18.86 -16.44
CA PRO A 347 -4.78 17.93 -17.56
C PRO A 347 -3.90 16.68 -17.53
N LEU A 348 -2.84 16.65 -16.70
CA LEU A 348 -1.86 15.56 -16.63
C LEU A 348 -1.91 14.80 -15.30
N LEU A 349 -2.83 15.18 -14.39
CA LEU A 349 -2.90 14.62 -13.04
C LEU A 349 -2.93 13.07 -13.05
N GLY A 350 -3.74 12.46 -13.92
CA GLY A 350 -3.82 11.00 -14.03
C GLY A 350 -2.46 10.36 -14.37
N ARG A 351 -1.67 10.97 -15.26
CA ARG A 351 -0.34 10.47 -15.64
C ARG A 351 0.70 10.62 -14.52
N TYR A 352 0.65 11.73 -13.79
CA TYR A 352 1.50 11.92 -12.59
C TYR A 352 1.17 10.87 -11.52
N MET A 353 -0.11 10.60 -11.27
CA MET A 353 -0.54 9.56 -10.34
C MET A 353 -0.14 8.15 -10.81
N ALA A 354 -0.25 7.85 -12.09
CA ALA A 354 0.18 6.58 -12.67
C ALA A 354 1.70 6.36 -12.47
N MET A 355 2.52 7.38 -12.77
CA MET A 355 3.97 7.33 -12.52
C MET A 355 4.30 7.17 -11.04
N SER A 356 3.54 7.81 -10.17
CA SER A 356 3.67 7.65 -8.72
C SER A 356 3.36 6.21 -8.28
N SER A 357 2.30 5.61 -8.80
CA SER A 357 1.98 4.20 -8.54
C SER A 357 3.07 3.26 -9.07
N SER A 358 3.63 3.55 -10.25
CA SER A 358 4.74 2.78 -10.80
C SER A 358 5.99 2.82 -9.91
N SER A 359 6.24 3.93 -9.19
CA SER A 359 7.38 4.00 -8.26
C SER A 359 7.27 3.01 -7.10
N TRP A 360 6.05 2.73 -6.62
CA TRP A 360 5.80 1.69 -5.64
C TRP A 360 6.11 0.30 -6.21
N GLN A 361 5.59 0.00 -7.40
CA GLN A 361 5.84 -1.29 -8.05
C GLN A 361 7.33 -1.53 -8.28
N VAL A 362 8.07 -0.53 -8.79
CA VAL A 362 9.53 -0.64 -8.98
C VAL A 362 10.24 -0.84 -7.64
N GLY A 363 9.81 -0.17 -6.58
CA GLY A 363 10.34 -0.37 -5.22
C GLY A 363 10.16 -1.80 -4.73
N PHE A 364 8.96 -2.38 -4.90
CA PHE A 364 8.66 -3.78 -4.58
C PHE A 364 9.32 -4.79 -5.51
N VAL A 365 9.79 -4.38 -6.69
CA VAL A 365 10.66 -5.22 -7.54
C VAL A 365 12.10 -5.20 -7.04
N VAL A 366 12.64 -3.99 -6.83
CA VAL A 366 14.07 -3.81 -6.51
C VAL A 366 14.39 -4.26 -5.09
N GLY A 367 13.52 -3.95 -4.10
CA GLY A 367 13.75 -4.26 -2.69
C GLY A 367 13.98 -5.76 -2.46
N PRO A 368 13.01 -6.63 -2.74
CA PRO A 368 13.16 -8.08 -2.54
C PRO A 368 14.21 -8.69 -3.46
N ALA A 369 14.31 -8.26 -4.72
CA ALA A 369 15.28 -8.80 -5.67
C ALA A 369 16.72 -8.57 -5.19
N VAL A 370 17.08 -7.35 -4.83
CA VAL A 370 18.42 -7.02 -4.34
C VAL A 370 18.59 -7.50 -2.90
N GLY A 371 17.62 -7.20 -2.04
CA GLY A 371 17.68 -7.52 -0.62
C GLY A 371 17.75 -9.03 -0.34
N GLY A 372 17.09 -9.87 -1.14
CA GLY A 372 17.14 -11.32 -1.01
C GLY A 372 18.55 -11.88 -1.21
N PHE A 373 19.31 -11.39 -2.20
CA PHE A 373 20.71 -11.79 -2.38
C PHE A 373 21.61 -11.25 -1.28
N VAL A 374 21.41 -10.01 -0.82
CA VAL A 374 22.18 -9.47 0.29
C VAL A 374 21.89 -10.25 1.57
N LEU A 375 20.62 -10.56 1.84
CA LEU A 375 20.20 -11.33 3.01
C LEU A 375 20.80 -12.77 2.98
N GLN A 376 20.85 -13.38 1.80
CA GLN A 376 21.47 -14.71 1.62
C GLN A 376 22.96 -14.69 1.87
N ALA A 377 23.68 -13.65 1.39
CA ALA A 377 25.13 -13.58 1.48
C ALA A 377 25.59 -13.08 2.86
N GLN A 378 24.92 -12.10 3.43
CA GLN A 378 25.28 -11.39 4.65
C GLN A 378 24.01 -10.93 5.39
N PRO A 379 23.34 -11.78 6.17
CA PRO A 379 22.02 -11.48 6.76
C PRO A 379 21.98 -10.19 7.57
N TYR A 380 23.05 -9.89 8.27
CA TYR A 380 23.14 -8.71 9.14
C TYR A 380 23.53 -7.43 8.40
N ALA A 381 24.17 -7.52 7.23
CA ALA A 381 24.61 -6.36 6.45
C ALA A 381 23.46 -5.63 5.75
N LEU A 382 22.36 -6.33 5.45
CA LEU A 382 21.20 -5.76 4.77
C LEU A 382 20.66 -4.52 5.50
N TRP A 383 20.53 -4.60 6.81
CA TRP A 383 19.85 -3.60 7.64
C TRP A 383 20.61 -2.27 7.76
N PRO A 384 21.92 -2.24 8.11
CA PRO A 384 22.66 -0.99 8.13
C PRO A 384 22.80 -0.38 6.73
N VAL A 385 22.91 -1.20 5.67
CA VAL A 385 22.91 -0.71 4.28
C VAL A 385 21.58 -0.05 3.94
N ALA A 386 20.46 -0.68 4.25
CA ALA A 386 19.13 -0.11 4.05
C ALA A 386 18.95 1.21 4.83
N GLY A 387 19.42 1.26 6.08
CA GLY A 387 19.45 2.47 6.88
C GLY A 387 20.26 3.60 6.24
N ALA A 388 21.47 3.28 5.75
CA ALA A 388 22.32 4.24 5.05
C ALA A 388 21.67 4.76 3.76
N VAL A 389 21.02 3.89 2.99
CA VAL A 389 20.25 4.26 1.78
C VAL A 389 19.07 5.18 2.15
N CYS A 390 18.35 4.89 3.24
CA CYS A 390 17.29 5.77 3.73
C CYS A 390 17.84 7.16 4.09
N LEU A 391 18.96 7.24 4.84
CA LEU A 391 19.59 8.51 5.21
C LEU A 391 20.08 9.30 3.98
N ALA A 392 20.69 8.62 3.01
CA ALA A 392 21.07 9.24 1.73
C ALA A 392 19.84 9.77 0.98
N GLY A 393 18.73 9.02 1.00
CA GLY A 393 17.44 9.47 0.48
C GLY A 393 16.91 10.70 1.22
N GLY A 394 17.04 10.77 2.55
CA GLY A 394 16.69 11.93 3.36
C GLY A 394 17.50 13.18 2.98
N ALA A 395 18.82 13.03 2.80
CA ALA A 395 19.68 14.10 2.30
C ALA A 395 19.29 14.54 0.88
N TRP A 396 18.96 13.57 0.01
CA TRP A 396 18.45 13.88 -1.34
C TRP A 396 17.12 14.63 -1.29
N ALA A 397 16.19 14.26 -0.39
CA ALA A 397 14.94 14.99 -0.19
C ALA A 397 15.20 16.46 0.15
N LEU A 398 16.10 16.75 1.09
CA LEU A 398 16.47 18.13 1.46
C LEU A 398 17.11 18.90 0.28
N ALA A 399 17.95 18.26 -0.51
CA ALA A 399 18.52 18.86 -1.71
C ALA A 399 17.46 19.13 -2.79
N LEU A 400 16.48 18.21 -2.94
CA LEU A 400 15.38 18.36 -3.88
C LEU A 400 14.47 19.53 -3.54
N GLU A 401 14.30 19.87 -2.27
CA GLU A 401 13.44 21.00 -1.85
C GLU A 401 13.78 22.31 -2.54
N ARG A 402 15.07 22.56 -2.78
CA ARG A 402 15.54 23.79 -3.48
C ARG A 402 15.07 23.87 -4.92
N ARG A 403 14.70 22.72 -5.53
CA ARG A 403 14.23 22.59 -6.92
C ARG A 403 12.71 22.57 -7.03
N LEU A 404 12.01 22.42 -5.91
CA LEU A 404 10.55 22.46 -5.89
C LEU A 404 10.03 23.90 -5.97
N PRO A 405 8.89 24.15 -6.65
CA PRO A 405 8.19 25.42 -6.58
C PRO A 405 7.85 25.79 -5.13
N ASP A 406 7.94 27.05 -4.76
CA ASP A 406 7.71 27.51 -3.39
C ASP A 406 6.32 27.14 -2.87
N ALA A 407 5.30 27.21 -3.73
CA ALA A 407 3.91 26.88 -3.42
C ALA A 407 3.71 25.44 -2.90
N VAL A 408 4.57 24.48 -3.30
CA VAL A 408 4.43 23.06 -2.93
C VAL A 408 5.43 22.58 -1.87
N ARG A 409 6.33 23.45 -1.39
CA ARG A 409 7.34 23.07 -0.38
C ARG A 409 6.73 22.78 0.99
N ARG A 410 5.58 23.40 1.31
CA ARG A 410 4.89 23.22 2.58
C ARG A 410 3.56 22.51 2.40
N THR A 411 3.16 21.76 3.40
CA THR A 411 1.82 21.17 3.47
C THR A 411 0.80 22.30 3.66
N PRO A 412 -0.26 22.38 2.86
CA PRO A 412 -1.31 23.38 3.06
C PRO A 412 -1.90 23.32 4.47
N ILE A 413 -2.21 24.47 5.03
CA ILE A 413 -3.02 24.57 6.25
C ILE A 413 -4.47 24.39 5.81
N ALA A 414 -5.18 23.41 6.36
CA ALA A 414 -6.61 23.30 6.11
C ALA A 414 -7.29 24.56 6.65
N THR A 415 -7.77 25.41 5.75
CA THR A 415 -8.71 26.48 6.11
C THR A 415 -10.00 25.77 6.49
N GLU A 416 -10.41 25.87 7.74
CA GLU A 416 -11.78 25.56 8.14
C GLU A 416 -12.66 26.46 7.27
N THR A 417 -13.27 25.91 6.23
CA THR A 417 -14.35 26.60 5.55
C THR A 417 -15.43 26.75 6.61
N PRO A 418 -15.79 27.97 7.02
CA PRO A 418 -16.93 28.12 7.90
C PRO A 418 -18.09 27.43 7.20
N VAL A 419 -18.74 26.51 7.89
CA VAL A 419 -20.05 26.04 7.47
C VAL A 419 -20.92 27.28 7.56
N LEU A 420 -21.05 28.01 6.45
CA LEU A 420 -22.12 28.98 6.28
C LEU A 420 -23.37 28.12 6.43
N LEU A 421 -23.96 28.17 7.63
CA LEU A 421 -25.35 27.80 7.78
C LEU A 421 -26.08 28.70 6.77
N GLU A 422 -26.43 28.15 5.62
CA GLU A 422 -27.44 28.78 4.76
C GLU A 422 -28.63 29.01 5.67
N GLU A 423 -28.80 30.25 6.10
CA GLU A 423 -30.06 30.71 6.64
C GLU A 423 -31.11 30.36 5.59
N GLN A 424 -31.93 29.37 5.91
CA GLN A 424 -33.12 29.09 5.12
C GLN A 424 -33.85 30.43 4.95
N PRO A 425 -34.14 30.87 3.71
CA PRO A 425 -34.95 32.06 3.55
C PRO A 425 -36.27 31.77 4.25
N THR A 426 -36.55 32.52 5.32
CA THR A 426 -37.86 32.59 5.94
C THR A 426 -38.87 32.88 4.85
N LEU A 427 -39.79 31.94 4.64
CA LEU A 427 -40.93 32.14 3.78
C LEU A 427 -41.67 33.40 4.31
N ALA A 428 -41.38 34.54 3.69
CA ALA A 428 -42.12 35.76 3.91
C ALA A 428 -43.58 35.50 3.43
N GLU A 429 -44.48 35.78 4.35
CA GLU A 429 -45.93 35.72 4.18
C GLU A 429 -46.37 36.33 2.84
N ALA A 430 -47.07 35.53 2.02
CA ALA A 430 -47.74 36.04 0.86
C ALA A 430 -48.90 36.97 1.28
N PRO A 431 -49.02 38.18 0.73
CA PRO A 431 -50.16 39.05 1.05
C PRO A 431 -51.45 38.46 0.53
N ALA A 432 -52.45 38.37 1.41
CA ALA A 432 -53.84 38.02 1.07
C ALA A 432 -54.37 38.95 -0.04
N ARG A 433 -54.78 38.38 -1.15
CA ARG A 433 -55.56 39.09 -2.16
C ARG A 433 -57.03 39.03 -1.76
N SER A 434 -57.58 40.21 -1.55
CA SER A 434 -59.01 40.52 -1.45
C SER A 434 -59.74 40.32 -2.79
#